data_23b2548d35b894db81d28e8e65c2b8f7
#
_entry.id   23b2548d35b894db81d28e8e65c2b8f7
#
_cell.length_a   1.000
_cell.length_b   1.000
_cell.length_c   1.000
_cell.angle_alpha   90.00
_cell.angle_beta   90.00
_cell.angle_gamma   90.00
#
_symmetry.space_group_name_H-M   'P 1'
#
loop_
_entity.id
_entity.type
_entity.pdbx_description
1 polymer ?
#
loop_
_entity_poly.entity_id
_entity_poly.type
_entity_poly.pdbx_seq_one_letter_code
_entity_poly.pdbx_strand_id
1 'polypeptide(L)'
;MKAYRDTDYLHATARVRALENGMVTRRDFQKMIDAKTAEEAYKVLSDAPICHGVPMEGYEAALEQNLLDAYQLLDRIAPGSGLTQLFRCQYDGHNLKTAIKARRATGDVSS
;
A
#
# COMPACT_ATOMS: atom_id res chain seq x y z
N MET A 1 -21.58 -10.76 20.98
CA MET A 1 -20.15 -10.64 20.58
C MET A 1 -19.67 -12.02 20.16
N LYS A 2 -19.24 -12.18 18.91
CA LYS A 2 -18.77 -13.49 18.43
C LYS A 2 -17.38 -13.74 19.04
N ALA A 3 -17.26 -14.80 19.83
CA ALA A 3 -15.94 -15.19 20.36
C ALA A 3 -15.12 -15.78 19.23
N TYR A 4 -13.98 -15.17 18.94
CA TYR A 4 -13.01 -15.67 17.96
C TYR A 4 -12.13 -16.74 18.62
N ARG A 5 -11.85 -17.82 17.87
CA ARG A 5 -10.89 -18.84 18.29
C ARG A 5 -9.52 -18.48 17.75
N ASP A 6 -8.47 -18.89 18.44
CA ASP A 6 -7.07 -18.69 17.99
C ASP A 6 -6.79 -19.25 16.59
N THR A 7 -7.60 -20.22 16.13
CA THR A 7 -7.48 -20.85 14.82
C THR A 7 -8.20 -20.11 13.69
N ASP A 8 -9.08 -19.17 14.00
CA ASP A 8 -9.94 -18.51 12.98
C ASP A 8 -9.11 -17.67 11.99
N TYR A 9 -7.96 -17.16 12.43
CA TYR A 9 -7.07 -16.36 11.61
C TYR A 9 -5.76 -17.07 11.22
N LEU A 10 -5.67 -18.39 11.43
CA LEU A 10 -4.45 -19.13 11.16
C LEU A 10 -4.02 -19.03 9.70
N HIS A 11 -4.98 -19.19 8.77
CA HIS A 11 -4.75 -19.03 7.34
C HIS A 11 -4.35 -17.60 6.96
N ALA A 12 -5.04 -16.62 7.53
CA ALA A 12 -4.74 -15.21 7.33
C ALA A 12 -3.32 -14.85 7.80
N THR A 13 -2.96 -15.31 9.00
CA THR A 13 -1.63 -15.10 9.58
C THR A 13 -0.55 -15.75 8.72
N ALA A 14 -0.73 -17.00 8.29
CA ALA A 14 0.23 -17.68 7.41
C ALA A 14 0.40 -16.94 6.08
N ARG A 15 -0.68 -16.43 5.49
CA ARG A 15 -0.64 -15.68 4.24
C ARG A 15 0.10 -14.34 4.39
N VAL A 16 -0.17 -13.60 5.47
CA VAL A 16 0.53 -12.32 5.77
C VAL A 16 2.02 -12.57 6.00
N ARG A 17 2.39 -13.61 6.76
CA ARG A 17 3.79 -13.98 6.98
C ARG A 17 4.53 -14.31 5.69
N ALA A 18 3.88 -15.02 4.77
CA ALA A 18 4.47 -15.32 3.46
C ALA A 18 4.75 -14.03 2.65
N LEU A 19 3.86 -13.03 2.73
CA LEU A 19 4.04 -11.75 2.05
C LEU A 19 5.11 -10.87 2.71
N GLU A 20 5.23 -10.91 4.04
CA GLU A 20 6.26 -10.18 4.79
C GLU A 20 7.68 -10.55 4.31
N ASN A 21 7.90 -11.79 3.89
CA ASN A 21 9.19 -12.23 3.36
C ASN A 21 9.60 -11.54 2.04
N GLY A 22 8.63 -10.99 1.30
CA GLY A 22 8.87 -10.24 0.06
C GLY A 22 8.97 -8.73 0.25
N MET A 23 8.85 -8.23 1.48
CA MET A 23 8.90 -6.79 1.73
C MET A 23 10.31 -6.23 1.60
N VAL A 24 10.40 -4.97 1.19
CA VAL A 24 11.64 -4.19 1.19
C VAL A 24 12.16 -4.07 2.63
N THR A 25 13.40 -4.47 2.85
CA THR A 25 14.01 -4.49 4.17
C THR A 25 14.71 -3.16 4.49
N ARG A 26 15.03 -2.95 5.77
CA ARG A 26 15.87 -1.82 6.19
C ARG A 26 17.22 -1.77 5.46
N ARG A 27 17.79 -2.95 5.17
CA ARG A 27 19.05 -3.05 4.44
C ARG A 27 18.91 -2.59 2.99
N ASP A 28 17.77 -2.86 2.36
CA ASP A 28 17.49 -2.42 1.00
C ASP A 28 17.28 -0.90 0.95
N PHE A 29 16.58 -0.32 1.93
CA PHE A 29 16.49 1.13 2.08
C PHE A 29 17.87 1.76 2.24
N GLN A 30 18.76 1.18 3.02
CA GLN A 30 20.11 1.70 3.18
C GLN A 30 20.88 1.67 1.86
N LYS A 31 20.78 0.60 1.08
CA LYS A 31 21.38 0.52 -0.26
C LYS A 31 20.84 1.61 -1.19
N MET A 32 19.53 1.89 -1.14
CA MET A 32 18.94 2.97 -1.94
C MET A 32 19.44 4.35 -1.54
N ILE A 33 19.61 4.60 -0.22
CA ILE A 33 20.16 5.87 0.30
C ILE A 33 21.62 6.03 -0.10
N ASP A 34 22.40 4.96 -0.09
CA ASP A 34 23.82 4.96 -0.43
C ASP A 34 24.08 4.98 -1.94
N ALA A 35 23.05 4.79 -2.75
CA ALA A 35 23.14 4.82 -4.20
C ALA A 35 23.56 6.20 -4.73
N LYS A 36 24.38 6.21 -5.76
CA LYS A 36 24.92 7.46 -6.35
C LYS A 36 23.96 8.06 -7.39
N THR A 37 23.13 7.25 -7.99
CA THR A 37 22.16 7.67 -9.01
C THR A 37 20.77 7.15 -8.69
N ALA A 38 19.76 7.78 -9.28
CA ALA A 38 18.36 7.35 -9.13
C ALA A 38 18.15 5.94 -9.72
N GLU A 39 18.85 5.63 -10.82
CA GLU A 39 18.78 4.32 -11.47
C GLU A 39 19.35 3.21 -10.57
N GLU A 40 20.46 3.48 -9.87
CA GLU A 40 21.03 2.52 -8.90
C GLU A 40 20.09 2.30 -7.74
N ALA A 41 19.47 3.36 -7.21
CA ALA A 41 18.47 3.25 -6.16
C ALA A 41 17.25 2.45 -6.63
N TYR A 42 16.75 2.75 -7.83
CA TYR A 42 15.61 2.06 -8.40
C TYR A 42 15.89 0.58 -8.66
N LYS A 43 17.10 0.19 -9.04
CA LYS A 43 17.47 -1.20 -9.23
C LYS A 43 17.24 -2.04 -7.97
N VAL A 44 17.54 -1.50 -6.79
CA VAL A 44 17.25 -2.18 -5.52
C VAL A 44 15.76 -2.40 -5.34
N LEU A 45 14.93 -1.43 -5.71
CA LEU A 45 13.48 -1.52 -5.62
C LEU A 45 12.90 -2.48 -6.67
N SER A 46 13.46 -2.50 -7.88
CA SER A 46 13.00 -3.39 -8.97
C SER A 46 13.36 -4.87 -8.74
N ASP A 47 14.35 -5.14 -7.90
CA ASP A 47 14.69 -6.51 -7.47
C ASP A 47 13.68 -7.03 -6.43
N ALA A 48 12.94 -6.14 -5.77
CA ALA A 48 11.88 -6.51 -4.84
C ALA A 48 10.57 -6.84 -5.56
N PRO A 49 9.74 -7.76 -5.03
CA PRO A 49 8.48 -8.18 -5.65
C PRO A 49 7.53 -7.02 -5.98
N ILE A 50 7.59 -5.95 -5.22
CA ILE A 50 6.69 -4.79 -5.34
C ILE A 50 6.84 -4.03 -6.67
N CYS A 51 8.05 -3.98 -7.24
CA CYS A 51 8.33 -3.28 -8.50
C CYS A 51 8.96 -4.20 -9.55
N HIS A 52 8.88 -5.52 -9.38
CA HIS A 52 9.48 -6.46 -10.31
C HIS A 52 8.91 -6.31 -11.72
N GLY A 53 9.79 -6.05 -12.69
CA GLY A 53 9.41 -5.88 -14.09
C GLY A 53 8.74 -4.53 -14.43
N VAL A 54 8.66 -3.61 -13.49
CA VAL A 54 8.11 -2.26 -13.71
C VAL A 54 9.26 -1.35 -14.18
N PRO A 55 9.07 -0.49 -15.19
CA PRO A 55 10.05 0.54 -15.54
C PRO A 55 10.10 1.64 -14.49
N MET A 56 11.21 2.37 -14.41
CA MET A 56 11.43 3.40 -13.38
C MET A 56 10.31 4.47 -13.37
N GLU A 57 9.81 4.86 -14.54
CA GLU A 57 8.76 5.87 -14.67
C GLU A 57 7.41 5.41 -14.11
N GLY A 58 7.22 4.11 -13.92
CA GLY A 58 5.97 3.49 -13.42
C GLY A 58 5.98 3.12 -11.95
N TYR A 59 7.04 3.42 -11.20
CA TYR A 59 7.18 2.92 -9.83
C TYR A 59 6.09 3.45 -8.88
N GLU A 60 5.66 4.70 -9.03
CA GLU A 60 4.62 5.29 -8.17
C GLU A 60 3.29 4.54 -8.34
N ALA A 61 2.88 4.30 -9.58
CA ALA A 61 1.67 3.55 -9.88
C ALA A 61 1.76 2.09 -9.36
N ALA A 62 2.94 1.47 -9.44
CA ALA A 62 3.16 0.13 -8.91
C ALA A 62 3.05 0.11 -7.37
N LEU A 63 3.56 1.11 -6.68
CA LEU A 63 3.43 1.24 -5.23
C LEU A 63 1.97 1.44 -4.80
N GLU A 64 1.22 2.31 -5.50
CA GLU A 64 -0.20 2.53 -5.25
C GLU A 64 -1.01 1.24 -5.47
N GLN A 65 -0.77 0.55 -6.57
CA GLN A 65 -1.46 -0.71 -6.87
C GLN A 65 -1.15 -1.77 -5.81
N ASN A 66 0.10 -1.89 -5.38
CA ASN A 66 0.49 -2.83 -4.33
C ASN A 66 -0.21 -2.54 -3.00
N LEU A 67 -0.37 -1.26 -2.64
CA LEU A 67 -1.12 -0.86 -1.46
C LEU A 67 -2.61 -1.24 -1.57
N LEU A 68 -3.24 -1.00 -2.72
CA LEU A 68 -4.63 -1.38 -2.97
C LEU A 68 -4.81 -2.90 -2.91
N ASP A 69 -3.89 -3.66 -3.50
CA ASP A 69 -3.90 -5.12 -3.48
C ASP A 69 -3.77 -5.66 -2.04
N ALA A 70 -2.94 -5.02 -1.22
CA ALA A 70 -2.80 -5.37 0.19
C ALA A 70 -4.12 -5.16 0.97
N TYR A 71 -4.81 -4.04 0.77
CA TYR A 71 -6.12 -3.81 1.38
C TYR A 71 -7.18 -4.82 0.90
N GLN A 72 -7.21 -5.10 -0.40
CA GLN A 72 -8.14 -6.10 -0.95
C GLN A 72 -7.86 -7.50 -0.40
N LEU A 73 -6.58 -7.84 -0.23
CA LEU A 73 -6.21 -9.11 0.39
C LEU A 73 -6.70 -9.18 1.83
N LEU A 74 -6.45 -8.14 2.63
CA LEU A 74 -6.90 -8.10 4.03
C LEU A 74 -8.42 -8.21 4.14
N ASP A 75 -9.17 -7.55 3.28
CA ASP A 75 -10.64 -7.66 3.24
C ASP A 75 -11.12 -9.10 2.96
N ARG A 76 -10.36 -9.85 2.14
CA ARG A 76 -10.68 -11.25 1.81
C ARG A 76 -10.33 -12.23 2.92
N ILE A 77 -9.17 -12.05 3.58
CA ILE A 77 -8.68 -13.00 4.58
C ILE A 77 -9.17 -12.70 6.00
N ALA A 78 -9.61 -11.47 6.27
CA ALA A 78 -10.16 -11.05 7.55
C ALA A 78 -11.52 -10.35 7.39
N PRO A 79 -12.51 -10.99 6.77
CA PRO A 79 -13.80 -10.36 6.51
C PRO A 79 -14.52 -9.98 7.81
N GLY A 80 -15.09 -8.78 7.84
CA GLY A 80 -15.90 -8.29 8.96
C GLY A 80 -15.12 -7.78 10.17
N SER A 81 -13.79 -7.66 10.07
CA SER A 81 -12.98 -7.10 11.16
C SER A 81 -13.19 -5.58 11.35
N GLY A 82 -13.63 -4.87 10.32
CA GLY A 82 -13.72 -3.40 10.31
C GLY A 82 -12.39 -2.66 10.39
N LEU A 83 -11.29 -3.38 10.63
CA LEU A 83 -9.96 -2.80 10.81
C LEU A 83 -9.44 -2.14 9.53
N THR A 84 -9.65 -2.78 8.38
CA THR A 84 -9.25 -2.24 7.08
C THR A 84 -9.98 -0.93 6.76
N GLN A 85 -11.25 -0.81 7.14
CA GLN A 85 -12.03 0.41 6.98
C GLN A 85 -11.45 1.56 7.81
N LEU A 86 -11.03 1.29 9.04
CA LEU A 86 -10.39 2.28 9.90
C LEU A 86 -9.12 2.86 9.26
N PHE A 87 -8.25 1.99 8.73
CA PHE A 87 -7.04 2.44 8.04
C PHE A 87 -7.33 3.19 6.73
N ARG A 88 -8.41 2.85 6.03
CA ARG A 88 -8.85 3.57 4.82
C ARG A 88 -9.38 4.97 5.11
N CYS A 89 -9.98 5.21 6.26
CA CYS A 89 -10.55 6.52 6.62
C CYS A 89 -9.57 7.68 6.44
N GLN A 90 -8.28 7.49 6.71
CA GLN A 90 -7.29 8.56 6.51
C GLN A 90 -7.10 8.91 5.03
N TYR A 91 -7.15 7.93 4.13
CA TYR A 91 -7.07 8.13 2.69
C TYR A 91 -8.34 8.76 2.14
N ASP A 92 -9.52 8.32 2.63
CA ASP A 92 -10.80 8.89 2.25
C ASP A 92 -10.89 10.36 2.70
N GLY A 93 -10.43 10.68 3.91
CA GLY A 93 -10.33 12.05 4.39
C GLY A 93 -9.37 12.91 3.57
N HIS A 94 -8.23 12.36 3.15
CA HIS A 94 -7.29 13.06 2.27
C HIS A 94 -7.90 13.31 0.89
N ASN A 95 -8.50 12.30 0.29
CA ASN A 95 -9.13 12.39 -1.02
C ASN A 95 -10.28 13.40 -1.03
N LEU A 96 -11.11 13.39 0.01
CA LEU A 96 -12.19 14.37 0.18
C LEU A 96 -11.66 15.80 0.27
N LYS A 97 -10.62 16.04 1.08
CA LYS A 97 -9.97 17.36 1.16
C LYS A 97 -9.41 17.81 -0.18
N THR A 98 -8.78 16.90 -0.91
CA THR A 98 -8.21 17.18 -2.24
C THR A 98 -9.31 17.53 -3.24
N ALA A 99 -10.41 16.79 -3.26
CA ALA A 99 -11.56 17.06 -4.13
C ALA A 99 -12.18 18.44 -3.83
N ILE A 100 -12.37 18.77 -2.55
CA ILE A 100 -12.90 20.08 -2.15
C ILE A 100 -11.96 21.22 -2.57
N LYS A 101 -10.66 21.05 -2.38
CA LYS A 101 -9.65 22.07 -2.78
C LYS A 101 -9.63 22.25 -4.30
N ALA A 102 -9.64 21.17 -5.07
CA ALA A 102 -9.65 21.20 -6.51
C ALA A 102 -10.90 21.93 -7.03
N ARG A 103 -12.07 21.62 -6.49
CA ARG A 103 -13.33 22.29 -6.85
C ARG A 103 -13.32 23.78 -6.55
N ARG A 104 -12.74 24.20 -5.42
CA ARG A 104 -12.59 25.63 -5.09
C ARG A 104 -11.58 26.33 -6.01
N ALA A 105 -10.49 25.66 -6.38
CA ALA A 105 -9.46 26.23 -7.26
C ALA A 105 -9.93 26.40 -8.70
N THR A 106 -10.82 25.53 -9.18
CA THR A 106 -11.37 25.61 -10.54
C THR A 106 -12.52 26.62 -10.68
N GLY A 107 -12.93 27.27 -9.59
CA GLY A 107 -13.93 28.33 -9.64
C GLY A 107 -15.34 27.88 -10.03
N ASP A 108 -15.62 26.58 -9.97
CA ASP A 108 -16.94 26.04 -10.27
C ASP A 108 -17.89 26.23 -9.08
N VAL A 109 -18.17 27.51 -8.80
CA VAL A 109 -19.29 27.92 -7.99
C VAL A 109 -20.42 28.22 -8.97
N SER A 110 -20.95 27.17 -9.58
CA SER A 110 -22.27 27.29 -10.19
C SER A 110 -23.29 27.44 -9.08
N SER A 111 -23.73 28.66 -8.91
CA SER A 111 -24.91 29.05 -8.16
C SER A 111 -26.15 28.23 -8.56
#